data_acd3c9ad5220d67b247b7070d0766420
#
_entry.id   acd3c9ad5220d67b247b7070d0766420
#
_cell.length_a   1.000
_cell.length_b   1.000
_cell.length_c   1.000
_cell.angle_alpha   90.00
_cell.angle_beta   90.00
_cell.angle_gamma   90.00
#
_symmetry.space_group_name_H-M   'P 1'
#
loop_
_entity.id
_entity.type
_entity.pdbx_description
1 polymer ?
#
loop_
_entity_poly.entity_id
_entity_poly.type
_entity_poly.pdbx_seq_one_letter_code
_entity_poly.pdbx_strand_id
1 'polypeptide(L)'
;MRLTLNPDGILNVQSSPLPPAKSEWTLTLAAEHLSSTDPWLTLKSSRRAAYDRVRANLPPGVDEAIFQNERGEVCDGTITTLFFDRGQGMRTPPLTCGLLPGVLRAELGLPEEVLMAADLPHVRLWVGNSLRGLIPAVWAA
;
A
#
# COMPACT_ATOMS: atom_id res chain seq x y z
N MET A 1 18.22 -2.53 -0.27
CA MET A 1 18.71 -2.49 -1.67
C MET A 1 17.56 -2.16 -2.61
N ARG A 2 17.78 -1.27 -3.56
CA ARG A 2 16.83 -0.89 -4.59
C ARG A 2 17.41 -1.16 -5.96
N LEU A 3 16.65 -1.81 -6.81
CA LEU A 3 17.02 -2.12 -8.19
C LEU A 3 16.14 -1.30 -9.13
N THR A 4 16.77 -0.63 -10.09
CA THR A 4 16.05 0.11 -11.13
C THR A 4 16.56 -0.30 -12.50
N LEU A 5 15.64 -0.64 -13.39
CA LEU A 5 15.93 -0.93 -14.80
C LEU A 5 15.53 0.30 -15.64
N ASN A 6 16.48 0.88 -16.33
CA ASN A 6 16.27 2.01 -17.23
C ASN A 6 15.76 1.54 -18.60
N PRO A 7 15.12 2.44 -19.38
CA PRO A 7 14.65 2.11 -20.74
C PRO A 7 15.74 1.61 -21.70
N ASP A 8 16.99 2.00 -21.47
CA ASP A 8 18.15 1.55 -22.23
C ASP A 8 18.69 0.17 -21.83
N GLY A 9 18.04 -0.48 -20.85
CA GLY A 9 18.44 -1.79 -20.34
C GLY A 9 19.49 -1.75 -19.23
N ILE A 10 19.91 -0.57 -18.78
CA ILE A 10 20.90 -0.45 -17.70
C ILE A 10 20.25 -0.67 -16.35
N LEU A 11 20.84 -1.55 -15.55
CA LEU A 11 20.45 -1.81 -14.16
C LEU A 11 21.25 -0.92 -13.22
N ASN A 12 20.53 -0.20 -12.36
CA ASN A 12 21.11 0.55 -11.24
C ASN A 12 20.76 -0.12 -9.93
N VAL A 13 21.76 -0.30 -9.08
CA VAL A 13 21.59 -0.86 -7.75
C VAL A 13 21.96 0.20 -6.73
N GLN A 14 21.03 0.49 -5.82
CA GLN A 14 21.26 1.40 -4.70
C GLN A 14 21.08 0.64 -3.38
N SER A 15 21.95 0.93 -2.42
CA SER A 15 21.89 0.36 -1.09
C SER A 15 21.77 1.47 -0.06
N SER A 16 20.87 1.31 0.87
CA SER A 16 20.68 2.22 2.00
C SER A 16 20.28 1.42 3.24
N PRO A 17 20.58 1.92 4.45
CA PRO A 17 20.11 1.27 5.67
C PRO A 17 18.57 1.22 5.67
N LEU A 18 18.03 0.09 6.14
CA LEU A 18 16.61 0.00 6.41
C LEU A 18 16.29 0.80 7.67
N PRO A 19 15.26 1.66 7.66
CA PRO A 19 14.83 2.34 8.88
C PRO A 19 14.50 1.35 10.00
N PRO A 20 14.62 1.71 11.29
CA PRO A 20 14.25 0.84 12.39
C PRO A 20 12.82 0.34 12.23
N ALA A 21 12.60 -0.95 12.51
CA ALA A 21 11.27 -1.55 12.48
C ALA A 21 10.42 -0.97 13.60
N LYS A 22 9.17 -0.57 13.27
CA LYS A 22 8.14 -0.23 14.25
C LYS A 22 7.21 -1.42 14.40
N SER A 23 6.76 -1.66 15.61
CA SER A 23 5.84 -2.76 15.92
C SER A 23 4.41 -2.52 15.42
N GLU A 24 4.05 -1.26 15.20
CA GLU A 24 2.73 -0.85 14.74
C GLU A 24 2.84 0.43 13.92
N TRP A 25 2.08 0.52 12.84
CA TRP A 25 2.01 1.70 11.99
C TRP A 25 0.69 2.44 12.15
N THR A 26 0.75 3.76 12.13
CA THR A 26 -0.43 4.62 12.13
C THR A 26 -0.79 5.00 10.71
N LEU A 27 -2.06 4.75 10.33
CA LEU A 27 -2.55 4.95 8.97
C LEU A 27 -3.52 6.13 8.89
N THR A 28 -3.54 6.79 7.75
CA THR A 28 -4.54 7.80 7.39
C THR A 28 -5.05 7.55 5.97
N LEU A 29 -6.11 8.27 5.58
CA LEU A 29 -6.60 8.25 4.20
C LEU A 29 -5.84 9.30 3.38
N ALA A 30 -5.39 8.90 2.18
CA ALA A 30 -4.84 9.87 1.22
C ALA A 30 -5.96 10.78 0.71
N ALA A 31 -5.65 12.07 0.57
CA ALA A 31 -6.59 13.03 0.00
C ALA A 31 -6.79 12.84 -1.51
N GLU A 32 -5.78 12.29 -2.19
CA GLU A 32 -5.85 11.98 -3.63
C GLU A 32 -6.53 10.64 -3.85
N HIS A 33 -7.36 10.56 -4.90
CA HIS A 33 -7.97 9.32 -5.36
C HIS A 33 -7.19 8.75 -6.55
N LEU A 34 -7.16 7.43 -6.64
CA LEU A 34 -6.61 6.73 -7.80
C LEU A 34 -7.73 6.36 -8.77
N SER A 35 -7.40 6.19 -10.04
CA SER A 35 -8.32 5.64 -11.03
C SER A 35 -8.11 4.13 -11.13
N SER A 36 -9.13 3.34 -10.85
CA SER A 36 -9.05 1.88 -10.91
C SER A 36 -8.69 1.35 -12.31
N THR A 37 -8.86 2.16 -13.34
CA THR A 37 -8.55 1.82 -14.74
C THR A 37 -7.14 2.24 -15.16
N ASP A 38 -6.37 2.89 -14.28
CA ASP A 38 -4.99 3.27 -14.59
C ASP A 38 -4.08 2.03 -14.64
N PRO A 39 -3.57 1.65 -15.83
CA PRO A 39 -2.77 0.45 -15.96
C PRO A 39 -1.42 0.54 -15.24
N TRP A 40 -0.94 1.75 -14.93
CA TRP A 40 0.33 1.96 -14.22
C TRP A 40 0.28 1.57 -12.75
N LEU A 41 -0.91 1.49 -12.14
CA LEU A 41 -1.07 1.06 -10.76
C LEU A 41 -0.65 -0.40 -10.54
N THR A 42 -0.81 -1.23 -11.57
CA THR A 42 -0.46 -2.67 -11.50
C THR A 42 1.00 -2.96 -11.84
N LEU A 43 1.77 -1.94 -12.20
CA LEU A 43 3.17 -2.06 -12.61
C LEU A 43 4.10 -1.43 -11.59
N LYS A 44 5.18 -2.14 -11.27
CA LYS A 44 6.26 -1.60 -10.43
C LYS A 44 7.15 -0.70 -11.30
N SER A 45 6.86 0.60 -11.31
CA SER A 45 7.56 1.58 -12.13
C SER A 45 7.86 2.87 -11.36
N SER A 46 8.58 3.79 -11.99
CA SER A 46 8.80 5.14 -11.46
C SER A 46 7.63 6.09 -11.74
N ARG A 47 6.61 5.67 -12.50
CA ARG A 47 5.37 6.44 -12.72
C ARG A 47 4.44 6.31 -11.52
N ARG A 48 4.83 6.95 -10.44
CA ARG A 48 4.14 6.88 -9.15
C ARG A 48 4.02 8.25 -8.49
N ALA A 49 3.76 9.28 -9.27
CA ALA A 49 3.76 10.66 -8.79
C ALA A 49 2.77 10.90 -7.63
N ALA A 50 1.57 10.33 -7.67
CA ALA A 50 0.59 10.45 -6.60
C ALA A 50 1.09 9.80 -5.30
N TYR A 51 1.64 8.58 -5.39
CA TYR A 51 2.23 7.90 -4.23
C TYR A 51 3.39 8.69 -3.62
N ASP A 52 4.30 9.17 -4.45
CA ASP A 52 5.47 9.91 -3.98
C ASP A 52 5.06 11.25 -3.34
N ARG A 53 4.08 11.95 -3.90
CA ARG A 53 3.54 13.20 -3.38
C ARG A 53 2.92 13.02 -2.00
N VAL A 54 2.07 12.02 -1.85
CA VAL A 54 1.41 11.70 -0.58
C VAL A 54 2.44 11.26 0.45
N ARG A 55 3.39 10.40 0.06
CA ARG A 55 4.46 9.93 0.95
C ARG A 55 5.31 11.07 1.50
N ALA A 56 5.68 12.02 0.64
CA ALA A 56 6.48 13.19 1.03
C ALA A 56 5.75 14.15 1.98
N ASN A 57 4.42 14.10 2.03
CA ASN A 57 3.57 15.00 2.80
C ASN A 57 2.76 14.29 3.89
N LEU A 58 3.21 13.14 4.36
CA LEU A 58 2.54 12.47 5.48
C LEU A 58 2.50 13.36 6.71
N PRO A 59 1.35 13.43 7.42
CA PRO A 59 1.26 14.19 8.66
C PRO A 59 2.24 13.65 9.73
N PRO A 60 2.67 14.49 10.68
CA PRO A 60 3.47 14.03 11.81
C PRO A 60 2.78 12.88 12.56
N GLY A 61 3.54 11.83 12.88
CA GLY A 61 3.04 10.66 13.60
C GLY A 61 2.28 9.64 12.74
N VAL A 62 2.12 9.90 11.45
CA VAL A 62 1.52 8.97 10.48
C VAL A 62 2.62 8.25 9.71
N ASP A 63 2.51 6.94 9.62
CA ASP A 63 3.51 6.09 8.96
C ASP A 63 3.14 5.77 7.51
N GLU A 64 1.84 5.73 7.19
CA GLU A 64 1.36 5.38 5.86
C GLU A 64 0.03 6.07 5.54
N ALA A 65 -0.20 6.38 4.27
CA ALA A 65 -1.49 6.83 3.77
C ALA A 65 -2.07 5.80 2.81
N ILE A 66 -3.32 5.46 3.02
CA ILE A 66 -4.07 4.48 2.22
C ILE A 66 -4.88 5.21 1.16
N PHE A 67 -4.77 4.75 -0.07
CA PHE A 67 -5.52 5.30 -1.19
C PHE A 67 -6.87 4.63 -1.35
N GLN A 68 -7.81 5.39 -1.91
CA GLN A 68 -9.08 4.90 -2.43
C GLN A 68 -9.20 5.25 -3.91
N ASN A 69 -10.01 4.49 -4.63
CA ASN A 69 -10.31 4.78 -6.03
C ASN A 69 -11.55 5.67 -6.17
N GLU A 70 -11.99 5.90 -7.42
CA GLU A 70 -13.15 6.70 -7.79
C GLU A 70 -14.48 6.17 -7.24
N ARG A 71 -14.51 4.90 -6.80
CA ARG A 71 -15.69 4.28 -6.19
C ARG A 71 -15.65 4.26 -4.66
N GLY A 72 -14.62 4.84 -4.05
CA GLY A 72 -14.41 4.80 -2.61
C GLY A 72 -13.89 3.45 -2.09
N GLU A 73 -13.44 2.58 -2.99
CA GLU A 73 -12.86 1.30 -2.63
C GLU A 73 -11.38 1.48 -2.28
N VAL A 74 -10.95 0.81 -1.23
CA VAL A 74 -9.57 0.84 -0.77
C VAL A 74 -8.63 0.18 -1.78
N CYS A 75 -7.52 0.83 -2.06
CA CYS A 75 -6.46 0.33 -2.93
C CYS A 75 -5.30 -0.23 -2.11
N ASP A 76 -4.23 0.53 -2.00
CA ASP A 76 -3.02 0.19 -1.24
C ASP A 76 -2.44 1.45 -0.58
N GLY A 77 -1.34 1.29 0.13
CA GLY A 77 -0.58 2.40 0.70
C GLY A 77 0.42 2.99 -0.30
N THR A 78 1.14 4.01 0.14
CA THR A 78 2.17 4.64 -0.68
C THR A 78 3.32 3.68 -1.01
N ILE A 79 3.63 2.75 -0.11
CA ILE A 79 4.71 1.74 -0.27
C ILE A 79 4.30 0.34 0.20
N THR A 80 3.06 0.15 0.66
CA THR A 80 2.61 -1.11 1.27
C THR A 80 1.30 -1.58 0.67
N THR A 81 1.06 -2.89 0.76
CA THR A 81 -0.26 -3.49 0.58
C THR A 81 -1.06 -3.40 1.87
N LEU A 82 -2.36 -3.20 1.77
CA LEU A 82 -3.28 -3.23 2.90
C LEU A 82 -3.89 -4.62 3.09
N PHE A 83 -3.98 -5.04 4.34
CA PHE A 83 -4.69 -6.24 4.77
C PHE A 83 -5.66 -5.88 5.89
N PHE A 84 -6.80 -6.57 5.95
CA PHE A 84 -7.84 -6.26 6.94
C PHE A 84 -8.59 -7.50 7.38
N ASP A 85 -9.25 -7.42 8.54
CA ASP A 85 -10.09 -8.48 9.08
C ASP A 85 -11.37 -7.87 9.68
N ARG A 86 -12.51 -8.31 9.15
CA ARG A 86 -13.84 -7.95 9.66
C ARG A 86 -14.36 -8.93 10.74
N GLY A 87 -13.52 -9.88 11.18
CA GLY A 87 -13.89 -10.96 12.10
C GLY A 87 -14.04 -12.33 11.42
N GLN A 88 -13.72 -12.43 10.13
CA GLN A 88 -13.81 -13.66 9.33
C GLN A 88 -12.46 -14.13 8.80
N GLY A 89 -11.36 -13.62 9.33
CA GLY A 89 -10.02 -13.85 8.86
C GLY A 89 -9.47 -12.72 7.99
N MET A 90 -8.17 -12.72 7.82
CA MET A 90 -7.46 -11.69 7.07
C MET A 90 -7.79 -11.75 5.58
N ARG A 91 -7.99 -10.57 4.98
CA ARG A 91 -8.30 -10.37 3.56
C ARG A 91 -7.48 -9.22 3.00
N THR A 92 -7.52 -9.06 1.69
CA THR A 92 -6.87 -7.93 0.99
C THR A 92 -7.75 -7.44 -0.14
N PRO A 93 -7.69 -6.14 -0.50
CA PRO A 93 -8.46 -5.64 -1.64
C PRO A 93 -8.07 -6.33 -2.95
N PRO A 94 -9.04 -6.55 -3.86
CA PRO A 94 -8.76 -7.14 -5.16
C PRO A 94 -8.00 -6.17 -6.08
N LEU A 95 -7.25 -6.71 -7.03
CA LEU A 95 -6.48 -5.92 -8.00
C LEU A 95 -7.36 -4.98 -8.84
N THR A 96 -8.64 -5.33 -9.02
CA THR A 96 -9.61 -4.51 -9.74
C THR A 96 -9.90 -3.15 -9.08
N CYS A 97 -9.54 -2.98 -7.81
CA CYS A 97 -9.61 -1.68 -7.14
C CYS A 97 -8.53 -0.72 -7.63
N GLY A 98 -7.48 -1.20 -8.27
CA GLY A 98 -6.34 -0.40 -8.73
C GLY A 98 -5.22 -0.36 -7.68
N LEU A 99 -4.37 -1.38 -7.69
CA LEU A 99 -3.26 -1.52 -6.75
C LEU A 99 -2.15 -2.39 -7.34
N LEU A 100 -0.99 -2.34 -6.71
CA LEU A 100 0.14 -3.16 -7.13
C LEU A 100 -0.03 -4.61 -6.63
N PRO A 101 0.15 -5.62 -7.51
CA PRO A 101 0.20 -7.01 -7.10
C PRO A 101 1.52 -7.31 -6.38
N GLY A 102 1.61 -6.94 -5.09
CA GLY A 102 2.83 -7.06 -4.29
C GLY A 102 3.25 -8.50 -4.03
N VAL A 103 4.54 -8.70 -3.79
CA VAL A 103 5.11 -10.04 -3.52
C VAL A 103 4.56 -10.62 -2.22
N LEU A 104 4.55 -9.87 -1.14
CA LEU A 104 3.98 -10.33 0.13
C LEU A 104 2.51 -10.73 -0.01
N ARG A 105 1.72 -9.92 -0.75
CA ARG A 105 0.33 -10.21 -1.04
C ARG A 105 0.17 -11.57 -1.74
N ALA A 106 1.01 -11.82 -2.74
CA ALA A 106 1.00 -13.10 -3.48
C ALA A 106 1.42 -14.28 -2.59
N GLU A 107 2.44 -14.10 -1.75
CA GLU A 107 2.91 -15.15 -0.83
C GLU A 107 1.87 -15.53 0.21
N LEU A 108 1.13 -14.56 0.74
CA LEU A 108 0.09 -14.82 1.73
C LEU A 108 -1.15 -15.48 1.13
N GLY A 109 -1.44 -15.27 -0.16
CA GLY A 109 -2.52 -15.94 -0.87
C GLY A 109 -3.90 -15.78 -0.21
N LEU A 110 -4.17 -14.62 0.38
CA LEU A 110 -5.39 -14.38 1.15
C LEU A 110 -6.61 -14.20 0.24
N PRO A 111 -7.82 -14.48 0.75
CA PRO A 111 -9.05 -14.13 0.05
C PRO A 111 -9.11 -12.63 -0.24
N GLU A 112 -9.61 -12.30 -1.42
CA GLU A 112 -9.81 -10.91 -1.84
C GLU A 112 -11.23 -10.46 -1.49
N GLU A 113 -11.35 -9.24 -0.97
CA GLU A 113 -12.63 -8.61 -0.66
C GLU A 113 -12.51 -7.11 -0.79
N VAL A 114 -13.50 -6.48 -1.41
CA VAL A 114 -13.59 -5.02 -1.47
C VAL A 114 -13.83 -4.46 -0.08
N LEU A 115 -12.98 -3.52 0.32
CA LEU A 115 -13.13 -2.72 1.53
C LEU A 115 -13.43 -1.29 1.12
N MET A 116 -14.50 -0.72 1.67
CA MET A 116 -14.77 0.71 1.45
C MET A 116 -13.92 1.56 2.40
N ALA A 117 -13.48 2.72 1.91
CA ALA A 117 -12.66 3.61 2.72
C ALA A 117 -13.35 4.03 4.03
N ALA A 118 -14.68 4.16 4.02
CA ALA A 118 -15.47 4.46 5.22
C ALA A 118 -15.38 3.38 6.30
N ASP A 119 -15.05 2.15 5.94
CA ASP A 119 -14.96 1.02 6.88
C ASP A 119 -13.58 0.91 7.55
N LEU A 120 -12.56 1.62 7.04
CA LEU A 120 -11.20 1.54 7.58
C LEU A 120 -11.11 1.73 9.10
N PRO A 121 -11.84 2.67 9.73
CA PRO A 121 -11.81 2.83 11.18
C PRO A 121 -12.44 1.67 11.97
N HIS A 122 -13.16 0.77 11.32
CA HIS A 122 -14.02 -0.24 11.94
C HIS A 122 -13.51 -1.67 11.80
N VAL A 123 -12.36 -1.87 11.16
CA VAL A 123 -11.78 -3.20 10.93
C VAL A 123 -10.37 -3.27 11.51
N ARG A 124 -9.89 -4.49 11.75
CA ARG A 124 -8.48 -4.70 12.10
C ARG A 124 -7.64 -4.53 10.85
N LEU A 125 -6.49 -3.87 11.00
CA LEU A 125 -5.65 -3.47 9.87
C LEU A 125 -4.22 -3.97 10.02
N TRP A 126 -3.62 -4.29 8.89
CA TRP A 126 -2.19 -4.51 8.71
C TRP A 126 -1.75 -3.89 7.39
N VAL A 127 -0.50 -3.51 7.33
CA VAL A 127 0.17 -3.13 6.08
C VAL A 127 1.44 -3.93 5.93
N GLY A 128 1.95 -4.06 4.72
CA GLY A 128 3.20 -4.76 4.53
C GLY A 128 3.69 -4.82 3.09
N ASN A 129 4.91 -5.26 2.96
CA ASN A 129 5.56 -5.61 1.70
C ASN A 129 6.63 -6.67 1.97
N SER A 130 7.23 -7.22 0.92
CA SER A 130 8.23 -8.30 1.06
C SER A 130 9.48 -7.87 1.82
N LEU A 131 9.80 -6.57 1.83
CA LEU A 131 10.97 -6.04 2.54
C LEU A 131 10.73 -5.96 4.05
N ARG A 132 9.53 -5.54 4.47
CA ARG A 132 9.20 -5.24 5.87
C ARG A 132 8.38 -6.32 6.55
N GLY A 133 7.77 -7.23 5.79
CA GLY A 133 6.80 -8.19 6.30
C GLY A 133 5.47 -7.53 6.67
N LEU A 134 4.65 -8.28 7.39
CA LEU A 134 3.33 -7.85 7.84
C LEU A 134 3.45 -7.03 9.13
N ILE A 135 2.88 -5.84 9.14
CA ILE A 135 2.96 -4.88 10.24
C ILE A 135 1.54 -4.57 10.72
N PRO A 136 1.21 -4.82 11.99
CA PRO A 136 -0.06 -4.36 12.57
C PRO A 136 -0.22 -2.85 12.41
N ALA A 137 -1.46 -2.42 12.18
CA ALA A 137 -1.72 -1.00 11.96
C ALA A 137 -2.96 -0.51 12.70
N VAL A 138 -2.94 0.78 13.04
CA VAL A 138 -4.07 1.48 13.65
C VAL A 138 -4.49 2.63 12.77
N TRP A 139 -5.78 2.92 12.77
CA TRP A 139 -6.33 4.04 12.03
C TRP A 139 -6.20 5.32 12.85
N ALA A 140 -5.62 6.35 12.25
CA ALA A 140 -5.60 7.68 12.85
C ALA A 140 -6.99 8.31 12.69
N ALA A 141 -7.55 8.73 13.80
CA ALA A 141 -8.85 9.40 13.81
C ALA A 141 -8.82 10.76 13.11
#